data_4623c6b8acbd1bbfec23112fe86268ac
#
_entry.id   4623c6b8acbd1bbfec23112fe86268ac
#
_cell.length_a   1.000
_cell.length_b   1.000
_cell.length_c   1.000
_cell.angle_alpha   90.00
_cell.angle_beta   90.00
_cell.angle_gamma   90.00
#
_symmetry.space_group_name_H-M   'P 1'
#
loop_
_entity.id
_entity.type
_entity.pdbx_description
1 polymer ?
#
loop_
_entity_poly.entity_id
_entity_poly.type
_entity_poly.pdbx_seq_one_letter_code
_entity_poly.pdbx_strand_id
1 'polypeptide(L)'
;MSRQGKLILVLTLAVTALPIVSAQDKSVKPGINDTFRDPNPTEFLGKFEVESREVFARRKEIVAACQIRPGQTVADIGAGTGLFTRLFSDAVGNNGRVIAVDISQRFLDYVQKTCREAGQGNVDTVLCKADSTELPPGSLDVAFISDTYHHFEFPLKTMASLHRAMKPGGRLILIDFRRVKGSSTDWVMDHVRAGQEVFESEIKECGFRKVGERKGFLKENYFVEFQKLEEITGLKTFLIEGSGGVAVLTGAPEGPRVGARVVFDVTAAAKPTEINAGLERAARVLNLYGASGLKATDVHIAVVLHGDAAATALTDEAYAKQLKVEKNPNVALIADLRTAGVDIMLCGQTLARKNIPHRDVAEGVVIVTSAMTALMNRQADGFFPLRVQ
;
A
#
# COMPACT_ATOMS: atom_id res chain seq x y z
N MET A 1 30.44 40.71 -32.36
CA MET A 1 29.20 39.93 -32.57
C MET A 1 29.42 38.53 -31.97
N SER A 2 29.02 38.35 -30.74
CA SER A 2 29.19 37.10 -29.98
C SER A 2 27.81 36.42 -29.90
N ARG A 3 27.66 35.23 -30.49
CA ARG A 3 26.47 34.39 -30.40
C ARG A 3 26.53 33.59 -29.08
N GLN A 4 25.69 33.94 -28.14
CA GLN A 4 25.42 33.12 -26.97
C GLN A 4 24.51 31.95 -27.36
N GLY A 5 25.02 30.75 -27.35
CA GLY A 5 24.24 29.52 -27.49
C GLY A 5 23.52 29.20 -26.21
N LYS A 6 22.19 29.23 -26.20
CA LYS A 6 21.37 28.70 -25.11
C LYS A 6 21.38 27.17 -25.16
N LEU A 7 21.97 26.55 -24.14
CA LEU A 7 21.91 25.11 -23.93
C LEU A 7 20.49 24.79 -23.39
N ILE A 8 19.65 24.15 -24.20
CA ILE A 8 18.35 23.63 -23.78
C ILE A 8 18.60 22.25 -23.19
N LEU A 9 18.50 22.15 -21.85
CA LEU A 9 18.53 20.88 -21.14
C LEU A 9 17.18 20.16 -21.39
N VAL A 10 17.16 19.17 -22.27
CA VAL A 10 16.00 18.30 -22.48
C VAL A 10 15.99 17.28 -21.33
N LEU A 11 15.12 17.50 -20.37
CA LEU A 11 14.82 16.54 -19.31
C LEU A 11 14.00 15.41 -19.95
N THR A 12 14.65 14.31 -20.31
CA THR A 12 13.96 13.07 -20.70
C THR A 12 13.30 12.47 -19.46
N LEU A 13 11.99 12.65 -19.35
CA LEU A 13 11.16 11.88 -18.40
C LEU A 13 11.24 10.41 -18.86
N ALA A 14 11.97 9.58 -18.11
CA ALA A 14 11.88 8.13 -18.26
C ALA A 14 10.51 7.70 -17.71
N VAL A 15 9.54 7.56 -18.62
CA VAL A 15 8.30 6.84 -18.35
C VAL A 15 8.71 5.37 -18.25
N THR A 16 8.90 4.87 -17.03
CA THR A 16 9.02 3.43 -16.79
C THR A 16 7.65 2.83 -17.11
N ALA A 17 7.57 2.17 -18.26
CA ALA A 17 6.40 1.41 -18.66
C ALA A 17 6.14 0.32 -17.59
N LEU A 18 4.87 0.23 -17.16
CA LEU A 18 4.33 -0.98 -16.50
C LEU A 18 4.83 -2.22 -17.25
N PRO A 19 5.12 -3.33 -16.59
CA PRO A 19 5.32 -4.58 -17.28
C PRO A 19 4.09 -4.77 -18.19
N ILE A 20 4.33 -4.71 -19.50
CA ILE A 20 3.31 -5.07 -20.48
C ILE A 20 3.07 -6.54 -20.22
N VAL A 21 1.99 -6.84 -19.45
CA VAL A 21 1.48 -8.22 -19.40
C VAL A 21 1.30 -8.61 -20.84
N SER A 22 2.10 -9.55 -21.31
CA SER A 22 2.08 -10.06 -22.67
C SER A 22 0.63 -10.32 -23.03
N ALA A 23 0.15 -9.68 -24.10
CA ALA A 23 -1.27 -9.75 -24.46
C ALA A 23 -1.62 -11.23 -24.64
N GLN A 24 -2.39 -11.78 -23.71
CA GLN A 24 -2.90 -13.15 -23.81
C GLN A 24 -3.92 -13.17 -24.93
N ASP A 25 -3.51 -13.62 -26.12
CA ASP A 25 -4.34 -13.55 -27.33
C ASP A 25 -5.29 -14.75 -27.48
N LYS A 26 -5.07 -15.83 -26.69
CA LYS A 26 -5.85 -17.06 -26.77
C LYS A 26 -6.42 -17.46 -25.41
N SER A 27 -7.64 -17.97 -25.41
CA SER A 27 -8.27 -18.59 -24.24
C SER A 27 -7.44 -19.79 -23.77
N VAL A 28 -7.22 -19.89 -22.45
CA VAL A 28 -6.55 -21.06 -21.84
C VAL A 28 -7.45 -22.29 -21.74
N LYS A 29 -8.77 -22.10 -21.81
CA LYS A 29 -9.78 -23.18 -21.85
C LYS A 29 -11.05 -22.72 -22.58
N PRO A 30 -11.04 -22.70 -23.94
CA PRO A 30 -12.20 -22.26 -24.70
C PRO A 30 -13.48 -23.05 -24.38
N GLY A 31 -14.59 -22.34 -24.25
CA GLY A 31 -15.91 -22.95 -24.05
C GLY A 31 -16.23 -23.35 -22.60
N ILE A 32 -15.33 -23.13 -21.65
CA ILE A 32 -15.59 -23.47 -20.24
C ILE A 32 -16.81 -22.72 -19.68
N ASN A 33 -17.13 -21.55 -20.25
CA ASN A 33 -18.26 -20.71 -19.83
C ASN A 33 -19.56 -20.91 -20.64
N ASP A 34 -19.62 -21.82 -21.59
CA ASP A 34 -20.78 -21.91 -22.48
C ASP A 34 -22.08 -22.17 -21.73
N THR A 35 -22.07 -23.00 -20.68
CA THR A 35 -23.22 -23.26 -19.81
C THR A 35 -23.65 -22.09 -18.95
N PHE A 36 -22.79 -21.05 -18.78
CA PHE A 36 -23.05 -19.89 -17.97
C PHE A 36 -23.43 -18.65 -18.79
N ARG A 37 -23.44 -18.70 -20.12
CA ARG A 37 -23.81 -17.55 -20.97
C ARG A 37 -25.30 -17.22 -20.89
N ASP A 38 -26.16 -18.25 -20.80
CA ASP A 38 -27.63 -18.09 -20.71
C ASP A 38 -28.24 -19.07 -19.68
N PRO A 39 -27.84 -19.00 -18.39
CA PRO A 39 -28.26 -19.97 -17.38
C PRO A 39 -29.70 -19.72 -16.94
N ASN A 40 -30.35 -20.75 -16.41
CA ASN A 40 -31.54 -20.61 -15.57
C ASN A 40 -31.08 -20.48 -14.09
N PRO A 41 -31.14 -19.30 -13.44
CA PRO A 41 -30.63 -19.09 -12.08
C PRO A 41 -31.26 -20.06 -11.07
N THR A 42 -32.53 -20.40 -11.21
CA THR A 42 -33.25 -21.30 -10.27
C THR A 42 -32.69 -22.71 -10.28
N GLU A 43 -32.25 -23.22 -11.44
CA GLU A 43 -31.62 -24.55 -11.55
C GLU A 43 -30.23 -24.52 -10.90
N PHE A 44 -29.51 -23.40 -11.00
CA PHE A 44 -28.19 -23.22 -10.40
C PHE A 44 -28.23 -23.07 -8.87
N LEU A 45 -29.34 -22.63 -8.28
CA LEU A 45 -29.50 -22.66 -6.81
C LEU A 45 -29.31 -24.08 -6.28
N GLY A 46 -29.92 -25.07 -6.91
CA GLY A 46 -29.80 -26.49 -6.54
C GLY A 46 -28.39 -27.06 -6.75
N LYS A 47 -27.50 -26.36 -7.44
CA LYS A 47 -26.09 -26.74 -7.67
C LYS A 47 -25.12 -25.94 -6.79
N PHE A 48 -25.40 -24.68 -6.55
CA PHE A 48 -24.48 -23.73 -5.87
C PHE A 48 -24.77 -23.55 -4.39
N GLU A 49 -26.06 -23.57 -4.01
CA GLU A 49 -26.50 -23.27 -2.66
C GLU A 49 -27.04 -24.52 -1.96
N VAL A 50 -26.20 -25.56 -1.87
CA VAL A 50 -26.54 -26.83 -1.20
C VAL A 50 -25.51 -27.22 -0.15
N GLU A 51 -25.95 -27.81 0.96
CA GLU A 51 -25.08 -28.14 2.10
C GLU A 51 -23.99 -29.19 1.78
N SER A 52 -24.14 -29.94 0.70
CA SER A 52 -23.09 -30.85 0.21
C SER A 52 -21.90 -30.13 -0.43
N ARG A 53 -22.02 -28.83 -0.77
CA ARG A 53 -20.94 -28.04 -1.32
C ARG A 53 -20.21 -27.31 -0.21
N GLU A 54 -18.92 -27.53 -0.04
CA GLU A 54 -18.15 -27.00 1.08
C GLU A 54 -18.24 -25.49 1.22
N VAL A 55 -18.12 -24.73 0.12
CA VAL A 55 -18.18 -23.26 0.16
C VAL A 55 -19.55 -22.74 0.59
N PHE A 56 -20.64 -23.47 0.31
CA PHE A 56 -21.96 -23.14 0.79
C PHE A 56 -22.13 -23.52 2.27
N ALA A 57 -21.77 -24.73 2.65
CA ALA A 57 -21.87 -25.22 4.03
C ALA A 57 -21.10 -24.30 5.00
N ARG A 58 -19.93 -23.78 4.58
CA ARG A 58 -19.06 -22.93 5.38
C ARG A 58 -19.12 -21.45 5.05
N ARG A 59 -20.16 -21.00 4.35
CA ARG A 59 -20.29 -19.61 3.85
C ARG A 59 -20.13 -18.54 4.90
N LYS A 60 -20.64 -18.75 6.11
CA LYS A 60 -20.53 -17.77 7.23
C LYS A 60 -19.08 -17.66 7.73
N GLU A 61 -18.41 -18.79 7.90
CA GLU A 61 -17.00 -18.81 8.31
C GLU A 61 -16.08 -18.23 7.22
N ILE A 62 -16.41 -18.45 5.95
CA ILE A 62 -15.69 -17.85 4.82
C ILE A 62 -15.83 -16.32 4.88
N VAL A 63 -17.04 -15.78 5.03
CA VAL A 63 -17.25 -14.33 5.15
C VAL A 63 -16.51 -13.74 6.36
N ALA A 64 -16.58 -14.41 7.51
CA ALA A 64 -15.80 -13.99 8.69
C ALA A 64 -14.30 -14.01 8.43
N ALA A 65 -13.81 -15.04 7.71
CA ALA A 65 -12.40 -15.16 7.33
C ALA A 65 -11.94 -14.05 6.35
N CYS A 66 -12.84 -13.50 5.54
CA CYS A 66 -12.56 -12.39 4.63
C CYS A 66 -12.29 -11.07 5.38
N GLN A 67 -12.65 -10.94 6.66
CA GLN A 67 -12.43 -9.74 7.47
C GLN A 67 -12.91 -8.45 6.77
N ILE A 68 -14.11 -8.50 6.19
CA ILE A 68 -14.76 -7.36 5.57
C ILE A 68 -15.13 -6.35 6.66
N ARG A 69 -14.89 -5.07 6.39
CA ARG A 69 -15.18 -3.97 7.33
C ARG A 69 -16.37 -3.15 6.85
N PRO A 70 -17.19 -2.63 7.75
CA PRO A 70 -18.25 -1.67 7.40
C PRO A 70 -17.70 -0.50 6.59
N GLY A 71 -18.44 -0.08 5.56
CA GLY A 71 -18.07 1.02 4.68
C GLY A 71 -17.15 0.64 3.51
N GLN A 72 -16.65 -0.59 3.41
CA GLN A 72 -15.83 -1.04 2.29
C GLN A 72 -16.65 -1.26 1.02
N THR A 73 -15.98 -1.14 -0.14
CA THR A 73 -16.50 -1.61 -1.43
C THR A 73 -15.91 -2.98 -1.74
N VAL A 74 -16.77 -3.98 -1.87
CA VAL A 74 -16.41 -5.37 -2.15
C VAL A 74 -16.93 -5.77 -3.53
N ALA A 75 -16.11 -6.39 -4.37
CA ALA A 75 -16.57 -7.01 -5.61
C ALA A 75 -16.61 -8.54 -5.43
N ASP A 76 -17.75 -9.14 -5.75
CA ASP A 76 -17.97 -10.58 -5.85
C ASP A 76 -17.82 -10.98 -7.32
N ILE A 77 -16.68 -11.56 -7.70
CA ILE A 77 -16.30 -11.84 -9.08
C ILE A 77 -16.72 -13.26 -9.47
N GLY A 78 -17.62 -13.38 -10.44
CA GLY A 78 -18.32 -14.59 -10.76
C GLY A 78 -19.41 -14.87 -9.73
N ALA A 79 -20.25 -13.86 -9.49
CA ALA A 79 -21.25 -13.86 -8.41
C ALA A 79 -22.30 -14.99 -8.52
N GLY A 80 -22.54 -15.50 -9.72
CA GLY A 80 -23.52 -16.56 -9.96
C GLY A 80 -24.90 -16.22 -9.39
N THR A 81 -25.41 -17.08 -8.51
CA THR A 81 -26.70 -16.85 -7.81
C THR A 81 -26.65 -15.77 -6.71
N GLY A 82 -25.49 -15.15 -6.45
CA GLY A 82 -25.32 -14.07 -5.48
C GLY A 82 -25.21 -14.51 -4.02
N LEU A 83 -24.81 -15.74 -3.76
CA LEU A 83 -24.62 -16.25 -2.40
C LEU A 83 -23.76 -15.35 -1.56
N PHE A 84 -22.53 -15.08 -2.00
CA PHE A 84 -21.59 -14.23 -1.27
C PHE A 84 -21.92 -12.74 -1.40
N THR A 85 -22.50 -12.32 -2.52
CA THR A 85 -23.00 -10.93 -2.69
C THR A 85 -23.94 -10.54 -1.57
N ARG A 86 -24.95 -11.37 -1.26
CA ARG A 86 -25.91 -11.11 -0.16
C ARG A 86 -25.23 -11.06 1.21
N LEU A 87 -24.32 -11.98 1.48
CA LEU A 87 -23.60 -12.03 2.76
C LEU A 87 -22.63 -10.86 2.94
N PHE A 88 -21.98 -10.43 1.86
CA PHE A 88 -21.13 -9.26 1.90
C PHE A 88 -21.93 -7.96 2.04
N SER A 89 -23.15 -7.86 1.49
CA SER A 89 -24.03 -6.74 1.68
C SER A 89 -24.30 -6.47 3.17
N ASP A 90 -24.54 -7.52 3.93
CA ASP A 90 -24.71 -7.42 5.39
C ASP A 90 -23.39 -7.02 6.08
N ALA A 91 -22.26 -7.57 5.64
CA ALA A 91 -20.96 -7.34 6.27
C ALA A 91 -20.43 -5.90 6.06
N VAL A 92 -20.64 -5.29 4.88
CA VAL A 92 -20.22 -3.92 4.61
C VAL A 92 -21.17 -2.88 5.21
N GLY A 93 -22.41 -3.26 5.53
CA GLY A 93 -23.44 -2.39 6.09
C GLY A 93 -23.91 -1.28 5.13
N ASN A 94 -24.77 -0.41 5.61
CA ASN A 94 -25.44 0.61 4.77
C ASN A 94 -24.50 1.65 4.15
N ASN A 95 -23.32 1.86 4.73
CA ASN A 95 -22.32 2.80 4.24
C ASN A 95 -21.29 2.16 3.30
N GLY A 96 -21.35 0.82 3.15
CA GLY A 96 -20.52 0.08 2.21
C GLY A 96 -21.25 -0.26 0.92
N ARG A 97 -20.55 -0.89 -0.01
CA ARG A 97 -21.08 -1.25 -1.32
C ARG A 97 -20.63 -2.64 -1.72
N VAL A 98 -21.50 -3.43 -2.31
CA VAL A 98 -21.14 -4.71 -2.95
C VAL A 98 -21.43 -4.62 -4.44
N ILE A 99 -20.50 -5.08 -5.26
CA ILE A 99 -20.64 -5.14 -6.71
C ILE A 99 -20.58 -6.61 -7.12
N ALA A 100 -21.72 -7.14 -7.54
CA ALA A 100 -21.80 -8.47 -8.16
C ALA A 100 -21.33 -8.38 -9.62
N VAL A 101 -20.28 -9.12 -9.95
CA VAL A 101 -19.69 -9.13 -11.29
C VAL A 101 -19.85 -10.51 -11.88
N ASP A 102 -20.48 -10.62 -13.04
CA ASP A 102 -20.68 -11.91 -13.71
C ASP A 102 -20.69 -11.75 -15.23
N ILE A 103 -20.40 -12.82 -15.96
CA ILE A 103 -20.48 -12.88 -17.42
C ILE A 103 -21.92 -13.05 -17.91
N SER A 104 -22.84 -13.46 -17.03
CA SER A 104 -24.24 -13.73 -17.32
C SER A 104 -25.17 -12.63 -16.84
N GLN A 105 -25.86 -11.96 -17.77
CA GLN A 105 -26.88 -10.98 -17.42
C GLN A 105 -28.03 -11.61 -16.61
N ARG A 106 -28.38 -12.86 -16.87
CA ARG A 106 -29.45 -13.54 -16.12
C ARG A 106 -29.11 -13.76 -14.65
N PHE A 107 -27.88 -14.09 -14.34
CA PHE A 107 -27.43 -14.15 -12.94
C PHE A 107 -27.49 -12.77 -12.29
N LEU A 108 -27.02 -11.73 -12.96
CA LEU A 108 -27.05 -10.38 -12.43
C LEU A 108 -28.47 -9.86 -12.19
N ASP A 109 -29.40 -10.12 -13.10
CA ASP A 109 -30.82 -9.77 -12.93
C ASP A 109 -31.43 -10.50 -11.74
N TYR A 110 -31.09 -11.77 -11.56
CA TYR A 110 -31.51 -12.58 -10.41
C TYR A 110 -30.94 -12.02 -9.10
N VAL A 111 -29.64 -11.71 -9.04
CA VAL A 111 -28.99 -11.10 -7.87
C VAL A 111 -29.66 -9.78 -7.53
N GLN A 112 -29.85 -8.89 -8.52
CA GLN A 112 -30.48 -7.60 -8.29
C GLN A 112 -31.90 -7.72 -7.76
N LYS A 113 -32.69 -8.66 -8.29
CA LYS A 113 -34.04 -8.93 -7.82
C LYS A 113 -34.03 -9.43 -6.37
N THR A 114 -33.26 -10.47 -6.07
CA THR A 114 -33.26 -11.09 -4.73
C THR A 114 -32.69 -10.19 -3.66
N CYS A 115 -31.66 -9.38 -3.96
CA CYS A 115 -31.14 -8.39 -3.04
C CYS A 115 -32.16 -7.27 -2.74
N ARG A 116 -32.90 -6.77 -3.74
CA ARG A 116 -33.98 -5.80 -3.52
C ARG A 116 -35.10 -6.37 -2.65
N GLU A 117 -35.52 -7.60 -2.91
CA GLU A 117 -36.55 -8.29 -2.11
C GLU A 117 -36.10 -8.48 -0.67
N ALA A 118 -34.79 -8.64 -0.42
CA ALA A 118 -34.18 -8.72 0.92
C ALA A 118 -33.89 -7.35 1.55
N GLY A 119 -34.20 -6.23 0.88
CA GLY A 119 -33.92 -4.89 1.39
C GLY A 119 -32.45 -4.45 1.34
N GLN A 120 -31.62 -5.17 0.59
CA GLN A 120 -30.19 -4.91 0.43
C GLN A 120 -29.95 -3.88 -0.69
N GLY A 121 -30.13 -2.57 -0.36
CA GLY A 121 -30.02 -1.47 -1.32
C GLY A 121 -28.59 -1.06 -1.68
N ASN A 122 -27.57 -1.67 -1.07
CA ASN A 122 -26.15 -1.38 -1.26
C ASN A 122 -25.45 -2.35 -2.25
N VAL A 123 -26.25 -3.07 -3.07
CA VAL A 123 -25.76 -4.03 -4.07
C VAL A 123 -25.96 -3.47 -5.47
N ASP A 124 -24.89 -3.45 -6.26
CA ASP A 124 -24.88 -3.13 -7.68
C ASP A 124 -24.44 -4.37 -8.50
N THR A 125 -24.71 -4.33 -9.80
CA THR A 125 -24.33 -5.41 -10.71
C THR A 125 -23.53 -4.88 -11.89
N VAL A 126 -22.53 -5.64 -12.34
CA VAL A 126 -21.71 -5.32 -13.52
C VAL A 126 -21.56 -6.54 -14.42
N LEU A 127 -22.01 -6.41 -15.66
CA LEU A 127 -21.78 -7.41 -16.69
C LEU A 127 -20.33 -7.31 -17.16
N CYS A 128 -19.55 -8.35 -16.90
CA CYS A 128 -18.15 -8.41 -17.29
C CYS A 128 -17.97 -9.04 -18.69
N LYS A 129 -16.75 -8.93 -19.23
CA LYS A 129 -16.31 -9.64 -20.42
C LYS A 129 -15.43 -10.84 -20.03
N ALA A 130 -15.19 -11.73 -20.97
CA ALA A 130 -14.33 -12.89 -20.74
C ALA A 130 -12.89 -12.51 -20.36
N ASP A 131 -12.44 -11.31 -20.72
CA ASP A 131 -11.09 -10.78 -20.52
C ASP A 131 -11.01 -9.49 -19.68
N SER A 132 -12.14 -9.03 -19.11
CA SER A 132 -12.20 -7.79 -18.34
C SER A 132 -13.32 -7.81 -17.32
N THR A 133 -13.07 -7.31 -16.11
CA THR A 133 -14.09 -7.16 -15.05
C THR A 133 -15.02 -5.97 -15.27
N GLU A 134 -14.70 -5.06 -16.19
CA GLU A 134 -15.44 -3.81 -16.51
C GLU A 134 -15.65 -2.88 -15.29
N LEU A 135 -14.87 -3.05 -14.23
CA LEU A 135 -14.94 -2.23 -13.02
C LEU A 135 -14.13 -0.93 -13.14
N PRO A 136 -14.62 0.19 -12.56
CA PRO A 136 -13.90 1.45 -12.59
C PRO A 136 -12.55 1.38 -11.86
N PRO A 137 -11.51 2.07 -12.34
CA PRO A 137 -10.21 2.11 -11.67
C PRO A 137 -10.30 2.65 -10.23
N GLY A 138 -9.54 2.03 -9.31
CA GLY A 138 -9.43 2.49 -7.93
C GLY A 138 -10.73 2.46 -7.12
N SER A 139 -11.71 1.65 -7.51
CA SER A 139 -13.04 1.60 -6.90
C SER A 139 -13.18 0.57 -5.77
N LEU A 140 -12.31 -0.45 -5.70
CA LEU A 140 -12.47 -1.60 -4.83
C LEU A 140 -11.51 -1.61 -3.64
N ASP A 141 -12.03 -1.89 -2.45
CA ASP A 141 -11.23 -2.23 -1.27
C ASP A 141 -10.90 -3.74 -1.24
N VAL A 142 -11.87 -4.58 -1.61
CA VAL A 142 -11.72 -6.04 -1.62
C VAL A 142 -12.33 -6.63 -2.89
N ALA A 143 -11.63 -7.57 -3.50
CA ALA A 143 -12.15 -8.46 -4.52
C ALA A 143 -12.22 -9.89 -3.96
N PHE A 144 -13.31 -10.57 -4.21
CA PHE A 144 -13.56 -11.95 -3.79
C PHE A 144 -13.83 -12.81 -5.02
N ILE A 145 -13.15 -13.93 -5.14
CA ILE A 145 -13.31 -14.91 -6.21
C ILE A 145 -13.48 -16.27 -5.54
N SER A 146 -14.63 -16.93 -5.74
CA SER A 146 -14.89 -18.26 -5.19
C SER A 146 -15.37 -19.21 -6.27
N ASP A 147 -14.68 -20.33 -6.45
CA ASP A 147 -14.98 -21.36 -7.47
C ASP A 147 -15.23 -20.80 -8.88
N THR A 148 -14.46 -19.75 -9.23
CA THR A 148 -14.65 -19.01 -10.48
C THR A 148 -13.34 -18.79 -11.23
N TYR A 149 -12.20 -18.74 -10.54
CA TYR A 149 -10.92 -18.43 -11.20
C TYR A 149 -10.56 -19.46 -12.29
N HIS A 150 -10.89 -20.73 -12.06
CA HIS A 150 -10.68 -21.79 -13.05
C HIS A 150 -11.53 -21.61 -14.32
N HIS A 151 -12.56 -20.74 -14.28
CA HIS A 151 -13.38 -20.34 -15.43
C HIS A 151 -12.80 -19.17 -16.22
N PHE A 152 -11.75 -18.48 -15.75
CA PHE A 152 -11.16 -17.38 -16.50
C PHE A 152 -10.49 -17.89 -17.77
N GLU A 153 -11.08 -17.55 -18.91
CA GLU A 153 -10.53 -17.86 -20.23
C GLU A 153 -9.29 -17.04 -20.58
N PHE A 154 -9.25 -15.80 -20.06
CA PHE A 154 -8.13 -14.87 -20.23
C PHE A 154 -7.63 -14.37 -18.86
N PRO A 155 -7.07 -15.26 -18.01
CA PRO A 155 -6.75 -14.94 -16.63
C PRO A 155 -5.83 -13.71 -16.49
N LEU A 156 -4.80 -13.55 -17.32
CA LEU A 156 -3.89 -12.41 -17.23
C LEU A 156 -4.59 -11.08 -17.56
N LYS A 157 -5.44 -11.04 -18.61
CA LYS A 157 -6.21 -9.85 -18.94
C LYS A 157 -7.24 -9.51 -17.87
N THR A 158 -7.99 -10.51 -17.41
CA THR A 158 -9.01 -10.35 -16.36
C THR A 158 -8.37 -9.85 -15.07
N MET A 159 -7.24 -10.46 -14.65
CA MET A 159 -6.52 -10.04 -13.45
C MET A 159 -5.88 -8.66 -13.59
N ALA A 160 -5.37 -8.29 -14.76
CA ALA A 160 -4.89 -6.94 -15.01
C ALA A 160 -6.01 -5.89 -14.93
N SER A 161 -7.23 -6.22 -15.43
CA SER A 161 -8.40 -5.34 -15.28
C SER A 161 -8.82 -5.20 -13.81
N LEU A 162 -8.80 -6.30 -13.05
CA LEU A 162 -9.11 -6.30 -11.63
C LEU A 162 -8.06 -5.52 -10.82
N HIS A 163 -6.78 -5.68 -11.16
CA HIS A 163 -5.69 -4.90 -10.54
C HIS A 163 -5.92 -3.40 -10.71
N ARG A 164 -6.31 -2.91 -11.89
CA ARG A 164 -6.65 -1.50 -12.11
C ARG A 164 -7.85 -1.06 -11.28
N ALA A 165 -8.86 -1.91 -11.14
CA ALA A 165 -10.07 -1.60 -10.38
C ALA A 165 -9.85 -1.52 -8.86
N MET A 166 -8.84 -2.19 -8.34
CA MET A 166 -8.55 -2.18 -6.91
C MET A 166 -7.84 -0.89 -6.48
N LYS A 167 -8.22 -0.37 -5.31
CA LYS A 167 -7.51 0.70 -4.62
C LYS A 167 -6.08 0.25 -4.26
N PRO A 168 -5.15 1.19 -4.06
CA PRO A 168 -3.86 0.90 -3.44
C PRO A 168 -4.02 0.10 -2.15
N GLY A 169 -3.21 -0.96 -1.98
CA GLY A 169 -3.30 -1.85 -0.82
C GLY A 169 -4.55 -2.73 -0.75
N GLY A 170 -5.41 -2.68 -1.77
CA GLY A 170 -6.62 -3.49 -1.85
C GLY A 170 -6.33 -5.00 -1.77
N ARG A 171 -7.25 -5.76 -1.18
CA ARG A 171 -7.09 -7.21 -0.95
C ARG A 171 -7.88 -8.03 -1.96
N LEU A 172 -7.25 -9.08 -2.47
CA LEU A 172 -7.88 -10.10 -3.28
C LEU A 172 -7.94 -11.40 -2.49
N ILE A 173 -9.13 -11.97 -2.38
CA ILE A 173 -9.36 -13.27 -1.74
C ILE A 173 -9.74 -14.27 -2.82
N LEU A 174 -8.99 -15.35 -2.89
CA LEU A 174 -9.22 -16.44 -3.82
C LEU A 174 -9.55 -17.72 -3.07
N ILE A 175 -10.70 -18.30 -3.39
CA ILE A 175 -11.10 -19.64 -3.00
C ILE A 175 -11.33 -20.43 -4.30
N ASP A 176 -10.66 -21.57 -4.46
CA ASP A 176 -10.87 -22.43 -5.61
C ASP A 176 -10.52 -23.88 -5.26
N PHE A 177 -10.89 -24.84 -6.12
CA PHE A 177 -10.73 -26.25 -5.85
C PHE A 177 -9.26 -26.67 -5.74
N ARG A 178 -8.99 -27.56 -4.80
CA ARG A 178 -7.72 -28.29 -4.75
C ARG A 178 -7.69 -29.33 -5.87
N ARG A 179 -6.83 -29.12 -6.86
CA ARG A 179 -6.63 -30.04 -7.97
C ARG A 179 -5.36 -30.86 -7.74
N VAL A 180 -5.50 -31.99 -7.04
CA VAL A 180 -4.37 -32.85 -6.65
C VAL A 180 -4.61 -34.27 -7.16
N LYS A 181 -3.69 -34.78 -8.00
CA LYS A 181 -3.79 -36.13 -8.56
C LYS A 181 -3.84 -37.19 -7.45
N GLY A 182 -4.82 -38.07 -7.52
CA GLY A 182 -5.04 -39.16 -6.56
C GLY A 182 -5.75 -38.75 -5.26
N SER A 183 -6.10 -37.45 -5.10
CA SER A 183 -6.84 -36.95 -3.95
C SER A 183 -8.13 -36.22 -4.35
N SER A 184 -8.12 -35.47 -5.44
CA SER A 184 -9.31 -34.79 -5.95
C SER A 184 -10.20 -35.74 -6.76
N THR A 185 -11.49 -35.41 -6.82
CA THR A 185 -12.47 -36.16 -7.63
C THR A 185 -12.15 -36.06 -9.13
N ASP A 186 -12.61 -37.04 -9.92
CA ASP A 186 -12.44 -37.03 -11.37
C ASP A 186 -13.04 -35.76 -11.99
N TRP A 187 -14.20 -35.32 -11.50
CA TRP A 187 -14.81 -34.06 -11.93
C TRP A 187 -13.88 -32.87 -11.75
N VAL A 188 -13.24 -32.72 -10.58
CA VAL A 188 -12.25 -31.62 -10.33
C VAL A 188 -11.07 -31.73 -11.28
N MET A 189 -10.56 -32.96 -11.49
CA MET A 189 -9.42 -33.21 -12.38
C MET A 189 -9.70 -32.86 -13.83
N ASP A 190 -10.93 -33.02 -14.29
CA ASP A 190 -11.34 -32.73 -15.68
C ASP A 190 -11.80 -31.27 -15.86
N HIS A 191 -12.54 -30.77 -14.87
CA HIS A 191 -13.18 -29.45 -14.95
C HIS A 191 -12.23 -28.31 -14.63
N VAL A 192 -11.47 -28.38 -13.52
CA VAL A 192 -10.55 -27.34 -13.07
C VAL A 192 -9.28 -27.36 -13.92
N ARG A 193 -8.97 -26.25 -14.61
CA ARG A 193 -7.93 -26.20 -15.65
C ARG A 193 -6.50 -26.38 -15.14
N ALA A 194 -6.21 -25.99 -13.90
CA ALA A 194 -4.87 -26.05 -13.32
C ALA A 194 -4.91 -26.09 -11.78
N GLY A 195 -3.79 -26.38 -11.14
CA GLY A 195 -3.64 -26.36 -9.69
C GLY A 195 -3.44 -24.95 -9.10
N GLN A 196 -3.46 -24.87 -7.77
CA GLN A 196 -3.30 -23.62 -7.00
C GLN A 196 -2.04 -22.85 -7.40
N GLU A 197 -0.92 -23.54 -7.61
CA GLU A 197 0.37 -22.95 -7.94
C GLU A 197 0.36 -22.17 -9.26
N VAL A 198 -0.39 -22.64 -10.27
CA VAL A 198 -0.54 -21.95 -11.55
C VAL A 198 -1.37 -20.68 -11.36
N PHE A 199 -2.50 -20.78 -10.64
CA PHE A 199 -3.38 -19.64 -10.39
C PHE A 199 -2.67 -18.55 -9.56
N GLU A 200 -1.91 -18.94 -8.54
CA GLU A 200 -1.09 -18.01 -7.78
C GLU A 200 -0.01 -17.32 -8.63
N SER A 201 0.59 -18.05 -9.59
CA SER A 201 1.60 -17.48 -10.48
C SER A 201 1.01 -16.43 -11.41
N GLU A 202 -0.14 -16.73 -12.04
CA GLU A 202 -0.86 -15.80 -12.91
C GLU A 202 -1.29 -14.52 -12.16
N ILE A 203 -1.77 -14.66 -10.93
CA ILE A 203 -2.17 -13.53 -10.08
C ILE A 203 -0.94 -12.67 -9.72
N LYS A 204 0.18 -13.29 -9.36
CA LYS A 204 1.43 -12.56 -9.03
C LYS A 204 1.99 -11.82 -10.25
N GLU A 205 1.92 -12.41 -11.44
CA GLU A 205 2.34 -11.77 -12.69
C GLU A 205 1.55 -10.49 -12.98
N CYS A 206 0.29 -10.44 -12.53
CA CYS A 206 -0.57 -9.26 -12.67
C CYS A 206 -0.41 -8.21 -11.55
N GLY A 207 0.68 -8.23 -10.77
CA GLY A 207 0.98 -7.19 -9.79
C GLY A 207 0.36 -7.41 -8.41
N PHE A 208 0.07 -8.66 -8.05
CA PHE A 208 -0.37 -9.01 -6.71
C PHE A 208 0.71 -9.75 -5.92
N ARG A 209 0.74 -9.56 -4.61
CA ARG A 209 1.59 -10.30 -3.67
C ARG A 209 0.74 -11.19 -2.79
N LYS A 210 1.07 -12.48 -2.70
CA LYS A 210 0.46 -13.37 -1.71
C LYS A 210 0.82 -12.91 -0.31
N VAL A 211 -0.19 -12.68 0.53
CA VAL A 211 -0.01 -12.21 1.92
C VAL A 211 -0.47 -13.22 2.95
N GLY A 212 -1.28 -14.21 2.56
CA GLY A 212 -1.75 -15.23 3.48
C GLY A 212 -2.34 -16.46 2.79
N GLU A 213 -2.40 -17.55 3.52
CA GLU A 213 -3.13 -18.77 3.17
C GLU A 213 -3.69 -19.41 4.44
N ARG A 214 -4.97 -19.76 4.43
CA ARG A 214 -5.61 -20.48 5.55
C ARG A 214 -5.56 -21.99 5.31
N LYS A 215 -4.39 -22.58 5.59
CA LYS A 215 -4.20 -24.04 5.42
C LYS A 215 -5.15 -24.83 6.32
N GLY A 216 -5.79 -25.88 5.75
CA GLY A 216 -6.71 -26.76 6.48
C GLY A 216 -8.05 -26.09 6.87
N PHE A 217 -8.27 -24.86 6.47
CA PHE A 217 -9.55 -24.17 6.71
C PHE A 217 -10.68 -24.79 5.90
N LEU A 218 -10.42 -25.09 4.63
CA LEU A 218 -11.31 -25.83 3.73
C LEU A 218 -10.62 -27.14 3.32
N LYS A 219 -11.41 -28.19 3.06
CA LYS A 219 -10.94 -29.53 2.66
C LYS A 219 -10.83 -29.66 1.15
N GLU A 220 -11.89 -29.30 0.44
CA GLU A 220 -12.00 -29.41 -1.02
C GLU A 220 -11.41 -28.20 -1.74
N ASN A 221 -11.43 -27.05 -1.08
CA ASN A 221 -10.93 -25.79 -1.60
C ASN A 221 -9.68 -25.32 -0.86
N TYR A 222 -8.96 -24.35 -1.45
CA TYR A 222 -7.98 -23.55 -0.75
C TYR A 222 -8.50 -22.13 -0.54
N PHE A 223 -7.96 -21.43 0.45
CA PHE A 223 -8.25 -20.02 0.73
C PHE A 223 -6.93 -19.27 0.79
N VAL A 224 -6.72 -18.38 -0.19
CA VAL A 224 -5.50 -17.59 -0.32
C VAL A 224 -5.85 -16.12 -0.40
N GLU A 225 -5.03 -15.29 0.24
CA GLU A 225 -5.16 -13.84 0.23
C GLU A 225 -3.97 -13.20 -0.47
N PHE A 226 -4.26 -12.24 -1.35
CA PHE A 226 -3.28 -11.41 -2.02
C PHE A 226 -3.55 -9.94 -1.74
N GLN A 227 -2.52 -9.13 -1.91
CA GLN A 227 -2.60 -7.67 -1.85
C GLN A 227 -2.10 -7.08 -3.15
N LYS A 228 -2.81 -6.07 -3.66
CA LYS A 228 -2.35 -5.28 -4.81
C LYS A 228 -1.01 -4.64 -4.46
N LEU A 229 0.02 -4.89 -5.28
CA LEU A 229 1.28 -4.17 -5.19
C LEU A 229 1.09 -2.76 -5.74
N GLU A 230 1.60 -1.78 -5.00
CA GLU A 230 1.72 -0.42 -5.48
C GLU A 230 3.04 -0.25 -6.21
N GLU A 231 3.03 0.48 -7.31
CA GLU A 231 4.26 1.00 -7.86
C GLU A 231 4.81 2.08 -6.91
N ILE A 232 6.03 1.90 -6.46
CA ILE A 232 6.74 2.94 -5.72
C ILE A 232 7.15 4.02 -6.72
N THR A 233 6.28 4.99 -6.96
CA THR A 233 6.53 6.11 -7.88
C THR A 233 7.26 7.23 -7.16
N GLY A 234 8.60 7.16 -7.17
CA GLY A 234 9.45 8.24 -6.67
C GLY A 234 9.26 8.60 -5.20
N LEU A 235 10.06 9.53 -4.72
CA LEU A 235 9.95 10.09 -3.38
C LEU A 235 9.14 11.39 -3.43
N LYS A 236 8.23 11.58 -2.46
CA LYS A 236 7.40 12.78 -2.30
C LYS A 236 7.68 13.44 -0.96
N THR A 237 7.46 14.73 -0.88
CA THR A 237 7.49 15.51 0.36
C THR A 237 6.07 15.99 0.71
N PHE A 238 5.78 16.18 2.00
CA PHE A 238 4.44 16.50 2.51
C PHE A 238 4.44 17.64 3.53
N LEU A 239 5.20 17.50 4.61
CA LEU A 239 5.29 18.49 5.69
C LEU A 239 6.58 19.29 5.65
N ILE A 240 7.64 18.73 5.06
CA ILE A 240 8.92 19.41 4.81
C ILE A 240 9.20 19.31 3.32
N GLU A 241 9.15 20.44 2.62
CA GLU A 241 9.36 20.50 1.18
C GLU A 241 10.86 20.36 0.84
N GLY A 242 11.16 19.64 -0.24
CA GLY A 242 12.52 19.52 -0.79
C GLY A 242 13.50 18.66 0.02
N SER A 243 13.14 18.18 1.20
CA SER A 243 13.98 17.33 2.05
C SER A 243 13.23 16.16 2.64
N GLY A 244 13.92 15.05 2.94
CA GLY A 244 13.33 13.90 3.61
C GLY A 244 12.23 13.20 2.80
N GLY A 245 12.37 13.14 1.49
CA GLY A 245 11.37 12.51 0.61
C GLY A 245 11.05 11.07 1.01
N VAL A 246 9.77 10.66 0.85
CA VAL A 246 9.23 9.35 1.23
C VAL A 246 8.44 8.70 0.10
N ALA A 247 8.51 7.39 0.01
CA ALA A 247 7.58 6.60 -0.80
C ALA A 247 6.26 6.43 -0.04
N VAL A 248 5.13 6.65 -0.73
CA VAL A 248 3.81 6.38 -0.16
C VAL A 248 3.50 4.90 -0.34
N LEU A 249 3.30 4.20 0.78
CA LEU A 249 2.98 2.76 0.80
C LEU A 249 1.64 2.57 1.52
N THR A 250 0.55 2.72 0.79
CA THR A 250 -0.81 2.59 1.35
C THR A 250 -1.06 1.16 1.83
N GLY A 251 -1.55 1.02 3.07
CA GLY A 251 -1.84 -0.29 3.66
C GLY A 251 -0.61 -1.10 4.09
N ALA A 252 0.60 -0.53 4.06
CA ALA A 252 1.76 -1.15 4.68
C ALA A 252 1.57 -1.27 6.21
N PRO A 253 1.97 -2.40 6.84
CA PRO A 253 1.96 -2.51 8.29
C PRO A 253 2.98 -1.52 8.92
N GLU A 254 2.86 -1.29 10.23
CA GLU A 254 3.78 -0.43 11.00
C GLU A 254 3.86 1.03 10.49
N GLY A 255 2.70 1.61 10.13
CA GLY A 255 2.60 3.04 9.81
C GLY A 255 2.85 3.96 11.01
N PRO A 256 2.95 5.29 10.77
CA PRO A 256 3.13 6.29 11.82
C PRO A 256 2.07 6.19 12.94
N ARG A 257 2.49 6.38 14.19
CA ARG A 257 1.63 6.35 15.38
C ARG A 257 1.60 7.72 16.03
N VAL A 258 0.42 8.24 16.33
CA VAL A 258 0.24 9.51 17.04
C VAL A 258 0.89 9.44 18.42
N GLY A 259 1.63 10.49 18.79
CA GLY A 259 2.32 10.61 20.09
C GLY A 259 3.68 9.90 20.15
N ALA A 260 4.18 9.36 19.02
CA ALA A 260 5.54 8.78 18.99
C ALA A 260 6.60 9.86 19.29
N ARG A 261 7.68 9.45 19.97
CA ARG A 261 8.79 10.32 20.38
C ARG A 261 10.11 9.74 19.92
N VAL A 262 10.88 10.52 19.16
CA VAL A 262 12.18 10.07 18.62
C VAL A 262 13.25 11.14 18.84
N VAL A 263 14.44 10.72 19.27
CA VAL A 263 15.62 11.60 19.33
C VAL A 263 16.72 11.05 18.43
N PHE A 264 17.20 11.87 17.51
CA PHE A 264 18.32 11.56 16.63
C PHE A 264 19.64 11.97 17.30
N ASP A 265 20.51 10.99 17.57
CA ASP A 265 21.88 11.15 18.04
C ASP A 265 22.80 11.27 16.82
N VAL A 266 23.25 12.49 16.50
CA VAL A 266 23.94 12.81 15.25
C VAL A 266 25.39 13.20 15.52
N THR A 267 26.33 12.38 15.07
CA THR A 267 27.76 12.55 15.29
C THR A 267 28.55 12.87 14.03
N ALA A 268 28.12 12.37 12.87
CA ALA A 268 28.85 12.52 11.62
C ALA A 268 28.57 13.84 10.91
N ALA A 269 29.62 14.45 10.35
CA ALA A 269 29.47 15.54 9.41
C ALA A 269 28.93 15.05 8.06
N ALA A 270 28.23 15.93 7.36
CA ALA A 270 28.00 15.79 5.93
C ALA A 270 29.17 16.35 5.12
N LYS A 271 29.21 16.05 3.81
CA LYS A 271 30.09 16.79 2.92
C LYS A 271 29.69 18.27 2.93
N PRO A 272 30.62 19.20 2.70
CA PRO A 272 30.36 20.63 2.90
C PRO A 272 29.18 21.22 2.10
N THR A 273 28.82 20.61 0.96
CA THR A 273 27.71 21.06 0.10
C THR A 273 26.45 20.21 0.23
N GLU A 274 26.44 19.21 1.13
CA GLU A 274 25.34 18.27 1.33
C GLU A 274 24.62 18.56 2.65
N ILE A 275 23.33 18.28 2.69
CA ILE A 275 22.52 18.32 3.92
C ILE A 275 22.93 17.16 4.84
N ASN A 276 22.94 17.42 6.14
CA ASN A 276 23.28 16.42 7.15
C ASN A 276 22.21 15.34 7.22
N ALA A 277 22.65 14.07 7.23
CA ALA A 277 21.77 12.91 7.26
C ALA A 277 20.83 12.86 8.49
N GLY A 278 21.21 13.48 9.61
CA GLY A 278 20.35 13.57 10.80
C GLY A 278 19.15 14.47 10.57
N LEU A 279 19.36 15.63 9.94
CA LEU A 279 18.29 16.56 9.57
C LEU A 279 17.39 15.96 8.49
N GLU A 280 17.98 15.32 7.47
CA GLU A 280 17.25 14.60 6.44
C GLU A 280 16.34 13.50 7.00
N ARG A 281 16.81 12.76 8.02
CA ARG A 281 16.01 11.73 8.69
C ARG A 281 14.87 12.33 9.51
N ALA A 282 15.09 13.45 10.18
CA ALA A 282 14.03 14.17 10.89
C ALA A 282 12.94 14.67 9.93
N ALA A 283 13.32 15.25 8.80
CA ALA A 283 12.40 15.65 7.73
C ALA A 283 11.63 14.45 7.16
N ARG A 284 12.30 13.32 6.98
CA ARG A 284 11.68 12.07 6.48
C ARG A 284 10.62 11.54 7.45
N VAL A 285 10.87 11.56 8.75
CA VAL A 285 9.85 11.17 9.75
C VAL A 285 8.62 12.05 9.62
N LEU A 286 8.78 13.38 9.56
CA LEU A 286 7.65 14.31 9.35
C LEU A 286 6.90 14.00 8.05
N ASN A 287 7.61 13.78 6.96
CA ASN A 287 6.97 13.46 5.68
C ASN A 287 6.25 12.09 5.67
N LEU A 288 6.70 11.10 6.45
CA LEU A 288 5.94 9.85 6.65
C LEU A 288 4.61 10.12 7.38
N TYR A 289 4.60 11.01 8.37
CA TYR A 289 3.36 11.42 9.05
C TYR A 289 2.43 12.15 8.07
N GLY A 290 2.93 13.11 7.31
CA GLY A 290 2.16 13.81 6.28
C GLY A 290 1.60 12.88 5.20
N ALA A 291 2.40 11.92 4.73
CA ALA A 291 1.96 10.89 3.78
C ALA A 291 0.80 10.01 4.31
N SER A 292 0.70 9.89 5.64
CA SER A 292 -0.37 9.15 6.33
C SER A 292 -1.56 10.04 6.74
N GLY A 293 -1.59 11.32 6.29
CA GLY A 293 -2.65 12.27 6.64
C GLY A 293 -2.54 12.84 8.06
N LEU A 294 -1.42 12.62 8.76
CA LEU A 294 -1.15 13.12 10.10
C LEU A 294 -0.43 14.48 10.03
N LYS A 295 -0.42 15.20 11.17
CA LYS A 295 0.20 16.53 11.31
C LYS A 295 1.60 16.43 11.93
N ALA A 296 2.41 17.47 11.79
CA ALA A 296 3.71 17.57 12.46
C ALA A 296 3.60 17.47 14.00
N THR A 297 2.49 17.95 14.56
CA THR A 297 2.20 17.89 16.01
C THR A 297 1.87 16.48 16.52
N ASP A 298 1.65 15.50 15.64
CA ASP A 298 1.33 14.13 16.01
C ASP A 298 2.58 13.29 16.33
N VAL A 299 3.77 13.88 16.17
CA VAL A 299 5.07 13.26 16.51
C VAL A 299 5.97 14.27 17.22
N HIS A 300 6.77 13.81 18.17
CA HIS A 300 7.78 14.61 18.84
C HIS A 300 9.16 14.20 18.38
N ILE A 301 9.88 15.12 17.77
CA ILE A 301 11.22 14.87 17.20
C ILE A 301 12.24 15.78 17.86
N ALA A 302 13.35 15.21 18.28
CA ALA A 302 14.52 15.92 18.74
C ALA A 302 15.76 15.50 17.93
N VAL A 303 16.67 16.43 17.68
CA VAL A 303 17.96 16.19 17.02
C VAL A 303 19.06 16.73 17.91
N VAL A 304 20.03 15.90 18.27
CA VAL A 304 21.19 16.26 19.09
C VAL A 304 22.45 16.18 18.23
N LEU A 305 22.98 17.35 17.88
CA LEU A 305 24.17 17.48 17.05
C LEU A 305 25.43 17.57 17.95
N HIS A 306 26.42 16.71 17.71
CA HIS A 306 27.70 16.77 18.42
C HIS A 306 28.83 16.15 17.61
N GLY A 307 30.06 16.14 18.16
CA GLY A 307 31.21 15.65 17.42
C GLY A 307 31.44 16.43 16.12
N ASP A 308 31.57 15.73 15.00
CA ASP A 308 31.78 16.37 13.70
C ASP A 308 30.51 16.95 13.10
N ALA A 309 29.32 16.46 13.52
CA ALA A 309 28.04 17.05 13.14
C ALA A 309 27.81 18.47 13.68
N ALA A 310 28.62 18.97 14.64
CA ALA A 310 28.46 20.31 15.18
C ALA A 310 28.53 21.43 14.12
N ALA A 311 29.30 21.23 13.06
CA ALA A 311 29.38 22.18 11.96
C ALA A 311 28.03 22.40 11.25
N THR A 312 27.16 21.42 11.23
CA THR A 312 25.81 21.49 10.65
C THR A 312 24.98 22.65 11.21
N ALA A 313 25.17 22.96 12.48
CA ALA A 313 24.43 23.99 13.21
C ALA A 313 25.06 25.39 13.18
N LEU A 314 26.03 25.64 12.33
CA LEU A 314 26.69 26.97 12.22
C LEU A 314 25.88 27.91 11.32
N THR A 315 26.08 29.23 11.56
CA THR A 315 25.60 30.26 10.61
C THR A 315 26.26 30.10 9.24
N ASP A 316 25.69 30.70 8.22
CA ASP A 316 26.27 30.68 6.86
C ASP A 316 27.71 31.18 6.84
N GLU A 317 28.02 32.33 7.55
CA GLU A 317 29.34 32.94 7.60
C GLU A 317 30.38 32.05 8.31
N ALA A 318 30.01 31.47 9.45
CA ALA A 318 30.90 30.60 10.22
C ALA A 318 31.18 29.29 9.47
N TYR A 319 30.16 28.71 8.87
CA TYR A 319 30.27 27.50 8.08
C TYR A 319 31.12 27.69 6.81
N ALA A 320 30.85 28.77 6.06
CA ALA A 320 31.60 29.15 4.89
C ALA A 320 33.10 29.35 5.18
N LYS A 321 33.40 30.07 6.27
CA LYS A 321 34.75 30.30 6.75
C LYS A 321 35.48 29.00 7.13
N GLN A 322 34.77 28.08 7.82
CA GLN A 322 35.36 26.84 8.34
C GLN A 322 35.58 25.80 7.21
N LEU A 323 34.62 25.68 6.30
CA LEU A 323 34.61 24.59 5.30
C LEU A 323 34.93 25.03 3.88
N LYS A 324 35.21 26.34 3.68
CA LYS A 324 35.59 26.94 2.39
C LYS A 324 34.54 26.73 1.30
N VAL A 325 33.28 26.93 1.65
CA VAL A 325 32.10 26.86 0.76
C VAL A 325 31.35 28.20 0.81
N GLU A 326 30.35 28.39 -0.06
CA GLU A 326 29.61 29.65 -0.15
C GLU A 326 28.68 29.86 1.06
N LYS A 327 27.97 28.83 1.51
CA LYS A 327 27.03 28.90 2.63
C LYS A 327 26.81 27.52 3.27
N ASN A 328 26.12 27.49 4.41
CA ASN A 328 25.70 26.26 5.07
C ASN A 328 24.41 25.70 4.42
N PRO A 329 24.45 24.54 3.78
CA PRO A 329 23.26 23.96 3.14
C PRO A 329 22.16 23.56 4.13
N ASN A 330 22.47 23.53 5.43
CA ASN A 330 21.57 23.03 6.47
C ASN A 330 20.66 24.11 7.08
N VAL A 331 21.00 25.40 6.97
CA VAL A 331 20.30 26.50 7.69
C VAL A 331 18.81 26.56 7.32
N ALA A 332 18.48 26.43 6.02
CA ALA A 332 17.09 26.44 5.57
C ALA A 332 16.30 25.26 6.18
N LEU A 333 16.86 24.05 6.12
CA LEU A 333 16.18 22.86 6.68
C LEU A 333 16.07 22.95 8.21
N ILE A 334 17.04 23.53 8.91
CA ILE A 334 16.94 23.80 10.35
C ILE A 334 15.74 24.69 10.66
N ALA A 335 15.54 25.77 9.89
CA ALA A 335 14.41 26.68 10.07
C ALA A 335 13.06 25.97 9.81
N ASP A 336 12.96 25.18 8.74
CA ASP A 336 11.74 24.42 8.41
C ASP A 336 11.40 23.38 9.48
N LEU A 337 12.39 22.62 9.95
CA LEU A 337 12.22 21.64 11.02
C LEU A 337 11.80 22.30 12.34
N ARG A 338 12.38 23.44 12.68
CA ARG A 338 11.99 24.23 13.86
C ARG A 338 10.54 24.72 13.76
N THR A 339 10.14 25.23 12.61
CA THR A 339 8.76 25.65 12.33
C THR A 339 7.78 24.46 12.47
N ALA A 340 8.20 23.27 12.10
CA ALA A 340 7.44 22.04 12.27
C ALA A 340 7.45 21.48 13.71
N GLY A 341 8.14 22.13 14.66
CA GLY A 341 8.17 21.74 16.08
C GLY A 341 9.28 20.76 16.45
N VAL A 342 10.31 20.60 15.61
CA VAL A 342 11.47 19.76 15.93
C VAL A 342 12.43 20.50 16.85
N ASP A 343 12.84 19.85 17.95
CA ASP A 343 13.88 20.38 18.83
C ASP A 343 15.27 20.11 18.26
N ILE A 344 15.99 21.15 17.89
CA ILE A 344 17.37 21.04 17.39
C ILE A 344 18.35 21.53 18.45
N MET A 345 19.21 20.63 18.92
CA MET A 345 20.12 20.84 20.02
C MET A 345 21.57 20.66 19.59
N LEU A 346 22.46 21.49 20.08
CA LEU A 346 23.90 21.44 19.84
C LEU A 346 24.67 21.30 21.16
N CYS A 347 25.60 20.36 21.20
CA CYS A 347 26.41 20.02 22.34
C CYS A 347 27.39 21.15 22.70
N GLY A 348 27.24 21.80 23.88
CA GLY A 348 28.13 22.83 24.37
C GLY A 348 29.57 22.33 24.63
N GLN A 349 29.74 21.07 25.04
CA GLN A 349 31.07 20.46 25.19
C GLN A 349 31.81 20.36 23.85
N THR A 350 31.07 20.12 22.76
CA THR A 350 31.66 20.10 21.41
C THR A 350 32.06 21.52 20.98
N LEU A 351 31.20 22.53 21.23
CA LEU A 351 31.55 23.93 20.95
C LEU A 351 32.83 24.33 21.65
N ALA A 352 32.94 24.05 22.95
CA ALA A 352 34.13 24.37 23.74
C ALA A 352 35.40 23.67 23.19
N ARG A 353 35.34 22.38 22.88
CA ARG A 353 36.50 21.65 22.36
C ARG A 353 36.93 22.08 20.96
N LYS A 354 36.00 22.55 20.15
CA LYS A 354 36.28 23.02 18.79
C LYS A 354 36.50 24.55 18.72
N ASN A 355 36.46 25.25 19.87
CA ASN A 355 36.60 26.72 19.99
C ASN A 355 35.59 27.45 19.09
N ILE A 356 34.34 26.98 19.04
CA ILE A 356 33.25 27.59 18.27
C ILE A 356 32.49 28.57 19.20
N PRO A 357 32.48 29.87 18.90
CA PRO A 357 31.72 30.84 19.70
C PRO A 357 30.21 30.66 19.52
N HIS A 358 29.43 30.96 20.57
CA HIS A 358 27.97 30.84 20.53
C HIS A 358 27.30 31.68 19.43
N ARG A 359 27.89 32.85 19.10
CA ARG A 359 27.42 33.75 18.02
C ARG A 359 27.51 33.12 16.62
N ASP A 360 28.30 32.05 16.45
CA ASP A 360 28.48 31.32 15.19
C ASP A 360 27.47 30.21 15.03
N VAL A 361 26.58 29.99 16.02
CA VAL A 361 25.51 28.99 15.96
C VAL A 361 24.29 29.57 15.28
N ALA A 362 23.68 28.81 14.37
CA ALA A 362 22.50 29.22 13.60
C ALA A 362 21.30 29.49 14.51
N GLU A 363 20.44 30.40 14.08
CA GLU A 363 19.22 30.74 14.79
C GLU A 363 18.29 29.50 14.96
N GLY A 364 17.64 29.45 16.11
CA GLY A 364 16.72 28.33 16.43
C GLY A 364 17.38 27.06 16.93
N VAL A 365 18.73 26.98 16.95
CA VAL A 365 19.45 25.85 17.54
C VAL A 365 19.70 26.12 19.03
N VAL A 366 19.29 25.15 19.89
CA VAL A 366 19.45 25.28 21.36
C VAL A 366 20.80 24.67 21.77
N ILE A 367 21.65 25.49 22.41
CA ILE A 367 22.91 24.98 22.97
C ILE A 367 22.60 24.27 24.29
N VAL A 368 22.92 22.99 24.38
CA VAL A 368 22.75 22.19 25.60
C VAL A 368 24.07 21.91 26.29
N THR A 369 24.02 21.61 27.59
CA THR A 369 25.24 21.36 28.40
C THR A 369 26.13 20.30 27.76
N SER A 370 25.54 19.16 27.38
CA SER A 370 26.22 18.09 26.62
C SER A 370 25.24 17.25 25.85
N ALA A 371 25.70 16.59 24.79
CA ALA A 371 24.90 15.61 24.07
C ALA A 371 24.46 14.46 24.98
N MET A 372 25.34 13.98 25.87
CA MET A 372 25.01 12.88 26.79
C MET A 372 23.83 13.24 27.68
N THR A 373 23.86 14.40 28.34
CA THR A 373 22.76 14.82 29.23
C THR A 373 21.48 15.08 28.47
N ALA A 374 21.57 15.68 27.27
CA ALA A 374 20.39 15.88 26.42
C ALA A 374 19.74 14.55 26.01
N LEU A 375 20.52 13.56 25.57
CA LEU A 375 20.03 12.23 25.20
C LEU A 375 19.43 11.48 26.40
N MET A 376 20.10 11.52 27.56
CA MET A 376 19.57 10.90 28.80
C MET A 376 18.22 11.51 29.20
N ASN A 377 18.10 12.85 29.19
CA ASN A 377 16.86 13.51 29.53
C ASN A 377 15.75 13.18 28.54
N ARG A 378 16.04 13.19 27.23
CA ARG A 378 15.06 12.80 26.22
C ARG A 378 14.59 11.35 26.37
N GLN A 379 15.50 10.43 26.70
CA GLN A 379 15.11 9.04 26.99
C GLN A 379 14.22 8.94 28.23
N ALA A 380 14.53 9.70 29.30
CA ALA A 380 13.68 9.78 30.49
C ALA A 380 12.28 10.35 30.16
N ASP A 381 12.20 11.27 29.19
CA ASP A 381 10.94 11.82 28.66
C ASP A 381 10.22 10.88 27.68
N GLY A 382 10.71 9.65 27.48
CA GLY A 382 10.09 8.63 26.63
C GLY A 382 10.47 8.72 25.14
N PHE A 383 11.54 9.44 24.77
CA PHE A 383 12.05 9.44 23.40
C PHE A 383 12.86 8.18 23.09
N PHE A 384 12.60 7.59 21.95
CA PHE A 384 13.39 6.47 21.42
C PHE A 384 14.62 7.01 20.68
N PRO A 385 15.86 6.61 21.06
CA PRO A 385 17.06 7.12 20.42
C PRO A 385 17.35 6.40 19.11
N LEU A 386 17.63 7.16 18.06
CA LEU A 386 18.11 6.69 16.76
C LEU A 386 19.48 7.31 16.46
N ARG A 387 20.50 6.48 16.36
CA ARG A 387 21.85 6.96 16.04
C ARG A 387 22.01 7.18 14.54
N VAL A 388 22.63 8.30 14.19
CA VAL A 388 22.98 8.70 12.82
C VAL A 388 24.50 8.89 12.75
N GLN A 389 25.14 7.96 12.03
CA GLN A 389 26.58 7.95 11.78
C GLN A 389 26.88 8.32 10.35
#